data_71c6eeef7bacf62aa014a7a742c4c25e
#
_entry.id   71c6eeef7bacf62aa014a7a742c4c25e
#
_cell.length_a   1.000
_cell.length_b   1.000
_cell.length_c   1.000
_cell.angle_alpha   90.00
_cell.angle_beta   90.00
_cell.angle_gamma   90.00
#
_symmetry.space_group_name_H-M   'P 1'
#
loop_
_entity.id
_entity.type
_entity.pdbx_description
1 polymer ?
#
loop_
_entity_poly.entity_id
_entity_poly.type
_entity_poly.pdbx_seq_one_letter_code
_entity_poly.pdbx_strand_id
1 'polypeptide(L)'
;MAKEIKEAVDSPIYNGFQVPRRNIIFGKWIEHTGWYTDYQVKLFRKGKGRYACKTVHEQIEIDGEIGVLTQDLIHSHYISVSQFIDRMNRYTTNDANFILGKNESVSWTDAVKFPVDEFLKRFFFLEGYRDGLHGLVLSGFQALNRLVVFAKIWEKQGFWKKENPEFREEFLKTVKRSASDWAYWVAQTEKNDFKKLIYKATKKI
;
A
#
# COMPACT_ATOMS: atom_id res chain seq x y z
N MET A 1 -2.41 27.25 4.08
CA MET A 1 -1.47 26.93 2.99
C MET A 1 -0.68 28.16 2.50
N ALA A 2 -1.28 29.19 1.88
CA ALA A 2 -0.50 30.32 1.31
C ALA A 2 0.36 31.08 2.35
N LYS A 3 -0.18 31.36 3.54
CA LYS A 3 0.58 31.98 4.65
C LYS A 3 1.72 31.09 5.12
N GLU A 4 1.43 29.82 5.34
CA GLU A 4 2.43 28.83 5.79
C GLU A 4 3.55 28.63 4.77
N ILE A 5 3.23 28.62 3.46
CA ILE A 5 4.24 28.57 2.39
C ILE A 5 5.15 29.81 2.43
N LYS A 6 4.58 31.02 2.67
CA LYS A 6 5.36 32.24 2.81
C LYS A 6 6.36 32.14 3.97
N GLU A 7 5.87 31.74 5.15
CA GLU A 7 6.71 31.53 6.34
C GLU A 7 7.80 30.47 6.08
N ALA A 8 7.46 29.40 5.37
CA ALA A 8 8.41 28.35 5.00
C ALA A 8 9.50 28.84 4.04
N VAL A 9 9.13 29.66 3.05
CA VAL A 9 10.10 30.26 2.09
C VAL A 9 11.08 31.21 2.79
N ASP A 10 10.61 31.95 3.78
CA ASP A 10 11.42 32.91 4.54
C ASP A 10 12.31 32.21 5.60
N SER A 11 12.08 30.95 5.94
CA SER A 11 12.88 30.20 6.90
C SER A 11 14.29 29.93 6.33
N PRO A 12 15.36 30.33 7.01
CA PRO A 12 16.72 30.06 6.54
C PRO A 12 17.20 28.62 6.79
N ILE A 13 16.46 27.83 7.58
CA ILE A 13 16.88 26.52 8.09
C ILE A 13 16.67 25.43 7.07
N TYR A 14 15.49 25.42 6.40
CA TYR A 14 15.07 24.31 5.56
C TYR A 14 15.31 24.59 4.07
N ASN A 15 15.80 23.58 3.37
CA ASN A 15 15.97 23.61 1.92
C ASN A 15 14.79 22.97 1.16
N GLY A 16 13.96 22.21 1.86
CA GLY A 16 12.74 21.62 1.32
C GLY A 16 11.67 21.43 2.39
N PHE A 17 10.45 21.18 1.95
CA PHE A 17 9.32 20.92 2.84
C PHE A 17 8.48 19.77 2.33
N GLN A 18 8.17 18.86 3.24
CA GLN A 18 7.14 17.84 3.04
C GLN A 18 5.76 18.44 3.30
N VAL A 19 4.81 18.07 2.46
CA VAL A 19 3.43 18.51 2.54
C VAL A 19 2.55 17.28 2.70
N PRO A 20 1.69 17.20 3.73
CA PRO A 20 0.72 16.12 3.85
C PRO A 20 -0.32 16.23 2.72
N ARG A 21 -0.67 15.11 2.11
CA ARG A 21 -1.67 15.07 1.05
C ARG A 21 -2.97 14.47 1.56
N ARG A 22 -4.05 15.21 1.32
CA ARG A 22 -5.41 14.71 1.48
C ARG A 22 -5.84 14.05 0.16
N ASN A 23 -5.69 12.74 0.09
CA ASN A 23 -6.00 11.98 -1.12
C ASN A 23 -7.51 11.81 -1.29
N ILE A 24 -8.07 12.42 -2.35
CA ILE A 24 -9.44 12.23 -2.78
C ILE A 24 -9.46 11.08 -3.79
N ILE A 25 -10.16 9.99 -3.43
CA ILE A 25 -10.27 8.79 -4.26
C ILE A 25 -11.75 8.48 -4.44
N PHE A 26 -12.19 8.39 -5.70
CA PHE A 26 -13.59 8.15 -6.07
C PHE A 26 -14.55 9.14 -5.38
N GLY A 27 -14.14 10.41 -5.33
CA GLY A 27 -14.95 11.50 -4.77
C GLY A 27 -14.92 11.63 -3.24
N LYS A 28 -14.20 10.74 -2.52
CA LYS A 28 -14.10 10.79 -1.05
C LYS A 28 -12.67 11.01 -0.60
N TRP A 29 -12.46 11.80 0.44
CA TRP A 29 -11.20 11.81 1.17
C TRP A 29 -11.01 10.49 1.92
N ILE A 30 -9.87 9.83 1.68
CA ILE A 30 -9.51 8.57 2.32
C ILE A 30 -8.55 8.89 3.46
N GLU A 31 -9.03 8.69 4.68
CA GLU A 31 -8.29 9.00 5.91
C GLU A 31 -7.47 7.82 6.43
N HIS A 32 -7.88 6.62 6.08
CA HIS A 32 -7.29 5.37 6.54
C HIS A 32 -6.75 4.56 5.34
N THR A 33 -6.69 3.24 5.47
CA THR A 33 -6.26 2.34 4.39
C THR A 33 -4.81 2.61 3.92
N GLY A 34 -4.06 3.47 4.64
CA GLY A 34 -2.68 3.87 4.31
C GLY A 34 -2.57 4.92 3.21
N TRP A 35 -3.64 5.71 2.99
CA TRP A 35 -3.66 6.83 2.05
C TRP A 35 -3.47 8.19 2.71
N TYR A 36 -3.49 8.26 4.04
CA TYR A 36 -3.20 9.42 4.86
C TYR A 36 -2.41 8.97 6.11
N THR A 37 -1.40 9.66 6.61
CA THR A 37 -0.80 10.88 6.09
C THR A 37 0.24 10.54 5.03
N ASP A 38 0.07 11.06 3.83
CA ASP A 38 0.97 10.82 2.70
C ASP A 38 1.83 12.08 2.50
N TYR A 39 2.98 12.11 3.15
CA TYR A 39 3.91 13.23 3.07
C TYR A 39 4.74 13.16 1.78
N GLN A 40 4.76 14.28 1.04
CA GLN A 40 5.56 14.41 -0.17
C GLN A 40 6.33 15.71 -0.16
N VAL A 41 7.60 15.69 -0.54
CA VAL A 41 8.34 16.93 -0.80
C VAL A 41 7.74 17.62 -2.02
N LYS A 42 7.19 18.83 -1.82
CA LYS A 42 6.51 19.61 -2.87
C LYS A 42 7.02 21.05 -2.97
N LEU A 43 7.75 21.51 -1.99
CA LEU A 43 8.36 22.82 -1.95
C LEU A 43 9.85 22.67 -1.65
N PHE A 44 10.72 23.29 -2.43
CA PHE A 44 12.16 23.28 -2.18
C PHE A 44 12.86 24.46 -2.84
N ARG A 45 14.00 24.85 -2.31
CA ARG A 45 14.83 25.93 -2.85
C ARG A 45 15.42 25.54 -4.18
N LYS A 46 15.45 26.50 -5.11
CA LYS A 46 16.10 26.33 -6.41
C LYS A 46 17.55 25.88 -6.22
N GLY A 47 17.93 24.79 -6.90
CA GLY A 47 19.27 24.20 -6.82
C GLY A 47 19.51 23.28 -5.61
N LYS A 48 18.54 23.15 -4.69
CA LYS A 48 18.64 22.30 -3.49
C LYS A 48 17.82 20.99 -3.58
N GLY A 49 17.11 20.77 -4.66
CA GLY A 49 16.35 19.54 -4.88
C GLY A 49 16.58 18.98 -6.27
N ARG A 50 16.64 17.65 -6.37
CA ARG A 50 16.74 16.92 -7.64
C ARG A 50 15.98 15.61 -7.60
N TYR A 51 15.50 15.16 -8.76
CA TYR A 51 15.03 13.80 -8.95
C TYR A 51 16.21 12.90 -9.29
N ALA A 52 16.34 11.76 -8.62
CA ALA A 52 17.44 10.83 -8.86
C ALA A 52 17.30 10.05 -10.19
N CYS A 53 16.14 10.09 -10.84
CA CYS A 53 15.82 9.46 -12.14
C CYS A 53 16.14 7.94 -12.19
N LYS A 54 15.94 7.23 -11.07
CA LYS A 54 16.27 5.79 -10.94
C LYS A 54 15.06 4.86 -10.93
N THR A 55 13.91 5.32 -10.45
CA THR A 55 12.71 4.50 -10.30
C THR A 55 11.41 5.29 -10.48
N VAL A 56 10.27 4.60 -10.64
CA VAL A 56 8.95 5.23 -10.82
C VAL A 56 8.40 5.84 -9.52
N HIS A 57 8.94 5.42 -8.38
CA HIS A 57 8.58 5.92 -7.03
C HIS A 57 9.61 6.90 -6.48
N GLU A 58 10.15 7.75 -7.36
CA GLU A 58 11.20 8.67 -6.94
C GLU A 58 10.72 9.70 -5.95
N GLN A 59 11.47 9.79 -4.87
CA GLN A 59 11.43 10.92 -3.96
C GLN A 59 12.46 11.97 -4.44
N ILE A 60 12.12 13.24 -4.23
CA ILE A 60 13.05 14.32 -4.46
C ILE A 60 14.15 14.23 -3.39
N GLU A 61 15.40 14.12 -3.82
CA GLU A 61 16.57 14.26 -2.94
C GLU A 61 16.79 15.73 -2.65
N ILE A 62 16.84 16.10 -1.38
CA ILE A 62 17.09 17.48 -0.92
C ILE A 62 18.49 17.56 -0.33
N ASP A 63 19.26 18.55 -0.80
CA ASP A 63 20.54 18.92 -0.21
C ASP A 63 20.27 19.85 0.99
N GLY A 64 20.25 19.28 2.20
CA GLY A 64 20.04 19.98 3.47
C GLY A 64 18.78 19.53 4.21
N GLU A 65 18.36 20.31 5.20
CA GLU A 65 17.27 20.01 6.10
C GLU A 65 15.90 20.12 5.41
N ILE A 66 14.97 19.22 5.80
CA ILE A 66 13.61 19.17 5.31
C ILE A 66 12.64 19.50 6.46
N GLY A 67 11.84 20.55 6.29
CA GLY A 67 10.74 20.91 7.17
C GLY A 67 9.45 20.20 6.78
N VAL A 68 8.42 20.35 7.61
CA VAL A 68 7.09 19.77 7.39
C VAL A 68 6.06 20.89 7.45
N LEU A 69 5.21 20.98 6.43
CA LEU A 69 4.03 21.83 6.46
C LEU A 69 2.89 21.08 7.17
N THR A 70 2.03 21.81 7.83
CA THR A 70 0.93 21.25 8.63
C THR A 70 -0.40 21.21 7.88
N GLN A 71 -0.57 22.08 6.88
CA GLN A 71 -1.79 22.14 6.09
C GLN A 71 -1.77 21.16 4.91
N ASP A 72 -2.87 20.42 4.76
CA ASP A 72 -3.01 19.43 3.71
C ASP A 72 -3.06 20.05 2.31
N LEU A 73 -2.36 19.42 1.37
CA LEU A 73 -2.56 19.61 -0.05
C LEU A 73 -3.67 18.68 -0.55
N ILE A 74 -4.77 19.24 -1.02
CA ILE A 74 -5.85 18.44 -1.62
C ILE A 74 -5.34 17.82 -2.94
N HIS A 75 -5.38 16.50 -3.01
CA HIS A 75 -4.88 15.73 -4.14
C HIS A 75 -5.97 14.84 -4.72
N SER A 76 -6.50 15.20 -5.90
CA SER A 76 -7.40 14.32 -6.66
C SER A 76 -6.59 13.15 -7.23
N HIS A 77 -6.54 12.05 -6.46
CA HIS A 77 -5.64 10.93 -6.77
C HIS A 77 -6.24 10.02 -7.85
N TYR A 78 -7.42 9.48 -7.60
CA TYR A 78 -8.15 8.64 -8.56
C TYR A 78 -9.59 9.12 -8.70
N ILE A 79 -10.00 9.40 -9.94
CA ILE A 79 -11.35 9.87 -10.25
C ILE A 79 -12.29 8.74 -10.67
N SER A 80 -11.75 7.60 -11.13
CA SER A 80 -12.52 6.44 -11.57
C SER A 80 -11.80 5.13 -11.29
N VAL A 81 -12.57 4.05 -11.25
CA VAL A 81 -12.06 2.67 -11.16
C VAL A 81 -11.19 2.33 -12.35
N SER A 82 -11.60 2.70 -13.58
CA SER A 82 -10.80 2.48 -14.79
C SER A 82 -9.41 3.10 -14.66
N GLN A 83 -9.33 4.36 -14.24
CA GLN A 83 -8.05 5.04 -14.03
C GLN A 83 -7.19 4.32 -12.96
N PHE A 84 -7.82 3.79 -11.90
CA PHE A 84 -7.12 3.03 -10.88
C PHE A 84 -6.49 1.76 -11.48
N ILE A 85 -7.28 0.99 -12.24
CA ILE A 85 -6.84 -0.26 -12.87
C ILE A 85 -5.74 0.00 -13.91
N ASP A 86 -5.87 1.04 -14.73
CA ASP A 86 -4.84 1.40 -15.71
C ASP A 86 -3.51 1.75 -15.05
N ARG A 87 -3.54 2.51 -13.98
CA ARG A 87 -2.33 2.83 -13.20
C ARG A 87 -1.79 1.61 -12.49
N MET A 88 -2.66 0.79 -11.90
CA MET A 88 -2.27 -0.46 -11.24
C MET A 88 -1.54 -1.38 -12.23
N ASN A 89 -2.06 -1.52 -13.46
CA ASN A 89 -1.40 -2.35 -14.48
C ASN A 89 0.04 -1.87 -14.77
N ARG A 90 0.27 -0.56 -14.87
CA ARG A 90 1.62 0.00 -15.08
C ARG A 90 2.52 -0.18 -13.88
N TYR A 91 2.03 0.14 -12.68
CA TYR A 91 2.83 0.06 -11.45
C TYR A 91 3.22 -1.37 -11.12
N THR A 92 2.31 -2.32 -11.25
CA THR A 92 2.61 -3.74 -11.03
C THR A 92 3.66 -4.30 -12.00
N THR A 93 3.74 -3.76 -13.23
CA THR A 93 4.83 -4.11 -14.17
C THR A 93 6.18 -3.63 -13.66
N ASN A 94 6.23 -2.39 -13.14
CA ASN A 94 7.46 -1.83 -12.59
C ASN A 94 7.90 -2.55 -11.30
N ASP A 95 6.94 -2.84 -10.42
CA ASP A 95 7.22 -3.58 -9.18
C ASP A 95 7.74 -4.99 -9.48
N ALA A 96 7.14 -5.69 -10.44
CA ALA A 96 7.62 -7.01 -10.88
C ALA A 96 9.05 -6.95 -11.44
N ASN A 97 9.36 -5.93 -12.26
CA ASN A 97 10.73 -5.72 -12.79
C ASN A 97 11.73 -5.43 -11.67
N PHE A 98 11.34 -4.61 -10.68
CA PHE A 98 12.19 -4.26 -9.56
C PHE A 98 12.52 -5.48 -8.68
N ILE A 99 11.52 -6.31 -8.36
CA ILE A 99 11.71 -7.54 -7.57
C ILE A 99 12.64 -8.52 -8.32
N LEU A 100 12.41 -8.72 -9.61
CA LEU A 100 13.27 -9.58 -10.44
C LEU A 100 14.70 -9.04 -10.54
N GLY A 101 14.87 -7.74 -10.65
CA GLY A 101 16.20 -7.10 -10.69
C GLY A 101 17.01 -7.27 -9.39
N LYS A 102 16.33 -7.55 -8.27
CA LYS A 102 16.97 -7.87 -6.99
C LYS A 102 17.29 -9.34 -6.80
N ASN A 103 16.99 -10.20 -7.76
CA ASN A 103 17.09 -11.66 -7.66
C ASN A 103 16.28 -12.25 -6.48
N GLU A 104 15.21 -11.57 -6.06
CA GLU A 104 14.29 -12.08 -5.05
C GLU A 104 13.47 -13.23 -5.65
N SER A 105 13.46 -14.38 -4.99
CA SER A 105 12.66 -15.53 -5.41
C SER A 105 11.22 -15.41 -4.91
N VAL A 106 10.26 -15.73 -5.75
CA VAL A 106 8.86 -15.86 -5.35
C VAL A 106 8.45 -17.32 -5.35
N SER A 107 7.61 -17.69 -4.38
CA SER A 107 7.01 -19.02 -4.26
C SER A 107 5.55 -18.96 -4.67
N TRP A 108 4.99 -20.07 -5.14
CA TRP A 108 3.57 -20.15 -5.45
C TRP A 108 2.67 -19.77 -4.26
N THR A 109 3.13 -20.00 -3.02
CA THR A 109 2.38 -19.62 -1.81
C THR A 109 2.20 -18.10 -1.69
N ASP A 110 3.07 -17.32 -2.34
CA ASP A 110 3.00 -15.86 -2.32
C ASP A 110 1.82 -15.33 -3.12
N ALA A 111 1.32 -16.14 -4.09
CA ALA A 111 0.06 -15.85 -4.78
C ALA A 111 -1.16 -15.81 -3.83
N VAL A 112 -1.09 -16.51 -2.70
CA VAL A 112 -2.13 -16.51 -1.67
C VAL A 112 -1.79 -15.52 -0.55
N LYS A 113 -0.58 -15.59 -0.04
CA LYS A 113 -0.15 -14.81 1.14
C LYS A 113 -0.15 -13.32 0.88
N PHE A 114 0.50 -12.85 -0.18
CA PHE A 114 0.65 -11.41 -0.43
C PHE A 114 -0.67 -10.67 -0.57
N PRO A 115 -1.66 -11.17 -1.34
CA PRO A 115 -2.97 -10.54 -1.39
C PRO A 115 -3.69 -10.51 -0.05
N VAL A 116 -3.65 -11.62 0.69
CA VAL A 116 -4.33 -11.71 2.00
C VAL A 116 -3.66 -10.76 3.00
N ASP A 117 -2.34 -10.78 3.11
CA ASP A 117 -1.59 -9.91 4.02
C ASP A 117 -1.82 -8.43 3.72
N GLU A 118 -1.83 -8.05 2.43
CA GLU A 118 -2.08 -6.66 2.02
C GLU A 118 -3.51 -6.24 2.34
N PHE A 119 -4.52 -7.13 2.13
CA PHE A 119 -5.89 -6.84 2.50
C PHE A 119 -6.04 -6.65 4.01
N LEU A 120 -5.53 -7.59 4.81
CA LEU A 120 -5.59 -7.54 6.27
C LEU A 120 -4.88 -6.30 6.82
N LYS A 121 -3.70 -5.99 6.29
CA LYS A 121 -2.97 -4.78 6.63
C LYS A 121 -3.80 -3.53 6.36
N ARG A 122 -4.37 -3.40 5.17
CA ARG A 122 -5.07 -2.18 4.78
C ARG A 122 -6.42 -2.03 5.46
N PHE A 123 -7.19 -3.10 5.51
CA PHE A 123 -8.54 -3.04 6.04
C PHE A 123 -8.59 -3.02 7.56
N PHE A 124 -7.75 -3.83 8.23
CA PHE A 124 -7.74 -3.92 9.69
C PHE A 124 -6.63 -3.08 10.33
N PHE A 125 -5.35 -3.33 10.02
CA PHE A 125 -4.25 -2.65 10.70
C PHE A 125 -4.23 -1.15 10.42
N LEU A 126 -4.46 -0.73 9.18
CA LEU A 126 -4.57 0.67 8.77
C LEU A 126 -6.02 1.18 8.83
N GLU A 127 -6.88 0.49 9.55
CA GLU A 127 -8.24 0.86 9.88
C GLU A 127 -9.12 1.23 8.67
N GLY A 128 -8.87 0.63 7.49
CA GLY A 128 -9.63 0.91 6.27
C GLY A 128 -11.14 0.70 6.42
N TYR A 129 -11.59 -0.16 7.36
CA TYR A 129 -13.00 -0.33 7.69
C TYR A 129 -13.67 0.98 8.14
N ARG A 130 -12.92 1.95 8.65
CA ARG A 130 -13.44 3.28 9.04
C ARG A 130 -13.77 4.16 7.83
N ASP A 131 -13.13 3.92 6.69
CA ASP A 131 -13.47 4.55 5.42
C ASP A 131 -14.72 3.92 4.75
N GLY A 132 -15.31 2.89 5.36
CA GLY A 132 -16.51 2.20 4.91
C GLY A 132 -16.29 1.45 3.59
N LEU A 133 -17.25 1.57 2.65
CA LEU A 133 -17.16 0.87 1.35
C LEU A 133 -15.92 1.27 0.54
N HIS A 134 -15.49 2.53 0.60
CA HIS A 134 -14.26 2.97 -0.04
C HIS A 134 -13.05 2.22 0.52
N GLY A 135 -12.94 2.10 1.84
CA GLY A 135 -11.86 1.37 2.48
C GLY A 135 -11.86 -0.12 2.12
N LEU A 136 -13.04 -0.75 2.06
CA LEU A 136 -13.18 -2.14 1.62
C LEU A 136 -12.70 -2.32 0.17
N VAL A 137 -13.21 -1.50 -0.75
CA VAL A 137 -12.86 -1.60 -2.19
C VAL A 137 -11.37 -1.32 -2.41
N LEU A 138 -10.83 -0.28 -1.76
CA LEU A 138 -9.41 0.07 -1.90
C LEU A 138 -8.49 -0.99 -1.30
N SER A 139 -8.85 -1.61 -0.17
CA SER A 139 -8.11 -2.74 0.40
C SER A 139 -8.12 -3.94 -0.54
N GLY A 140 -9.28 -4.23 -1.16
CA GLY A 140 -9.41 -5.28 -2.18
C GLY A 140 -8.56 -4.99 -3.42
N PHE A 141 -8.54 -3.76 -3.92
CA PHE A 141 -7.68 -3.39 -5.05
C PHE A 141 -6.19 -3.49 -4.74
N GLN A 142 -5.78 -3.16 -3.51
CA GLN A 142 -4.39 -3.32 -3.12
C GLN A 142 -4.00 -4.80 -2.96
N ALA A 143 -4.91 -5.64 -2.50
CA ALA A 143 -4.73 -7.09 -2.49
C ALA A 143 -4.60 -7.63 -3.93
N LEU A 144 -5.48 -7.20 -4.84
CA LEU A 144 -5.39 -7.55 -6.27
C LEU A 144 -4.07 -7.07 -6.88
N ASN A 145 -3.60 -5.88 -6.53
CA ASN A 145 -2.29 -5.37 -6.96
C ASN A 145 -1.18 -6.37 -6.63
N ARG A 146 -1.14 -6.91 -5.40
CA ARG A 146 -0.14 -7.92 -5.00
C ARG A 146 -0.23 -9.21 -5.80
N LEU A 147 -1.46 -9.67 -6.07
CA LEU A 147 -1.67 -10.84 -6.92
C LEU A 147 -1.16 -10.59 -8.35
N VAL A 148 -1.45 -9.42 -8.92
CA VAL A 148 -0.99 -9.05 -10.27
C VAL A 148 0.53 -8.92 -10.34
N VAL A 149 1.18 -8.38 -9.31
CA VAL A 149 2.66 -8.36 -9.21
C VAL A 149 3.22 -9.78 -9.25
N PHE A 150 2.69 -10.68 -8.43
CA PHE A 150 3.08 -12.09 -8.44
C PHE A 150 2.89 -12.72 -9.83
N ALA A 151 1.71 -12.54 -10.44
CA ALA A 151 1.39 -13.11 -11.75
C ALA A 151 2.35 -12.62 -12.84
N LYS A 152 2.71 -11.33 -12.83
CA LYS A 152 3.69 -10.76 -13.77
C LYS A 152 5.11 -11.27 -13.54
N ILE A 153 5.51 -11.54 -12.31
CA ILE A 153 6.79 -12.19 -12.01
C ILE A 153 6.78 -13.61 -12.56
N TRP A 154 5.73 -14.38 -12.28
CA TRP A 154 5.55 -15.74 -12.78
C TRP A 154 5.54 -15.81 -14.31
N GLU A 155 4.86 -14.88 -15.00
CA GLU A 155 4.90 -14.73 -16.45
C GLU A 155 6.34 -14.52 -16.97
N LYS A 156 7.07 -13.56 -16.38
CA LYS A 156 8.45 -13.24 -16.78
C LYS A 156 9.44 -14.38 -16.50
N GLN A 157 9.12 -15.25 -15.58
CA GLN A 157 9.86 -16.48 -15.29
C GLN A 157 9.42 -17.69 -16.15
N GLY A 158 8.59 -17.46 -17.20
CA GLY A 158 8.20 -18.49 -18.15
C GLY A 158 7.08 -19.41 -17.68
N PHE A 159 6.19 -18.95 -16.78
CA PHE A 159 5.03 -19.70 -16.29
C PHE A 159 5.42 -21.08 -15.72
N TRP A 160 6.45 -21.08 -14.84
CA TRP A 160 6.91 -22.34 -14.21
C TRP A 160 5.74 -23.12 -13.59
N LYS A 161 5.82 -24.43 -13.72
CA LYS A 161 4.77 -25.33 -13.26
C LYS A 161 5.03 -25.81 -11.83
N LYS A 162 3.96 -25.91 -11.06
CA LYS A 162 3.94 -26.54 -9.74
C LYS A 162 2.94 -27.70 -9.80
N GLU A 163 3.29 -28.73 -10.53
CA GLU A 163 2.49 -29.94 -10.68
C GLU A 163 3.06 -31.03 -9.76
N ASN A 164 2.47 -31.18 -8.58
CA ASN A 164 2.74 -32.31 -7.71
C ASN A 164 1.44 -32.85 -7.11
N PRO A 165 1.38 -34.13 -6.74
CA PRO A 165 0.19 -34.72 -6.11
C PRO A 165 -0.23 -34.01 -4.81
N GLU A 166 0.70 -33.38 -4.12
CA GLU A 166 0.50 -32.72 -2.83
C GLU A 166 0.08 -31.25 -2.95
N PHE A 167 0.02 -30.68 -4.18
CA PHE A 167 -0.29 -29.25 -4.38
C PHE A 167 -1.58 -28.82 -3.69
N ARG A 168 -2.64 -29.63 -3.80
CA ARG A 168 -3.92 -29.35 -3.14
C ARG A 168 -3.79 -29.25 -1.63
N GLU A 169 -3.02 -30.14 -1.02
CA GLU A 169 -2.82 -30.19 0.44
C GLU A 169 -1.94 -29.02 0.92
N GLU A 170 -0.89 -28.72 0.17
CA GLU A 170 -0.06 -27.53 0.40
C GLU A 170 -0.89 -26.24 0.29
N PHE A 171 -1.77 -26.17 -0.71
CA PHE A 171 -2.70 -25.03 -0.88
C PHE A 171 -3.64 -24.91 0.31
N LEU A 172 -4.28 -25.99 0.74
CA LEU A 172 -5.18 -25.98 1.87
C LEU A 172 -4.47 -25.60 3.19
N LYS A 173 -3.23 -26.05 3.40
CA LYS A 173 -2.40 -25.60 4.54
C LYS A 173 -2.16 -24.10 4.49
N THR A 174 -1.83 -23.57 3.31
CA THR A 174 -1.60 -22.13 3.11
C THR A 174 -2.86 -21.31 3.38
N VAL A 175 -4.00 -21.75 2.86
CA VAL A 175 -5.32 -21.10 3.10
C VAL A 175 -5.70 -21.14 4.58
N LYS A 176 -5.51 -22.27 5.26
CA LYS A 176 -5.78 -22.37 6.71
C LYS A 176 -4.95 -21.39 7.52
N ARG A 177 -3.67 -21.21 7.17
CA ARG A 177 -2.80 -20.23 7.81
C ARG A 177 -3.33 -18.81 7.60
N SER A 178 -3.66 -18.45 6.38
CA SER A 178 -4.24 -17.13 6.06
C SER A 178 -5.59 -16.92 6.76
N ALA A 179 -6.41 -17.95 6.90
CA ALA A 179 -7.67 -17.89 7.67
C ALA A 179 -7.41 -17.63 9.17
N SER A 180 -6.35 -18.20 9.74
CA SER A 180 -5.92 -17.92 11.11
C SER A 180 -5.51 -16.44 11.29
N ASP A 181 -4.79 -15.87 10.32
CA ASP A 181 -4.40 -14.47 10.35
C ASP A 181 -5.62 -13.55 10.21
N TRP A 182 -6.59 -13.93 9.38
CA TRP A 182 -7.88 -13.25 9.28
C TRP A 182 -8.63 -13.25 10.62
N ALA A 183 -8.78 -14.42 11.25
CA ALA A 183 -9.44 -14.55 12.54
C ALA A 183 -8.75 -13.71 13.64
N TYR A 184 -7.43 -13.63 13.61
CA TYR A 184 -6.67 -12.76 14.51
C TYR A 184 -7.06 -11.29 14.33
N TRP A 185 -7.05 -10.77 13.11
CA TRP A 185 -7.35 -9.37 12.85
C TRP A 185 -8.81 -9.01 13.16
N VAL A 186 -9.76 -9.89 12.83
CA VAL A 186 -11.18 -9.72 13.22
C VAL A 186 -11.29 -9.64 14.75
N ALA A 187 -10.57 -10.50 15.48
CA ALA A 187 -10.58 -10.46 16.94
C ALA A 187 -9.96 -9.15 17.49
N GLN A 188 -8.95 -8.56 16.85
CA GLN A 188 -8.36 -7.30 17.29
C GLN A 188 -9.31 -6.10 17.11
N THR A 189 -10.13 -6.13 16.08
CA THR A 189 -11.08 -5.05 15.76
C THR A 189 -12.47 -5.23 16.41
N GLU A 190 -12.75 -6.42 16.97
CA GLU A 190 -14.03 -6.70 17.65
C GLU A 190 -14.11 -5.99 19.00
N LYS A 191 -15.20 -5.26 19.22
CA LYS A 191 -15.46 -4.52 20.46
C LYS A 191 -16.11 -5.40 21.55
N ASN A 192 -16.76 -6.49 21.16
CA ASN A 192 -17.42 -7.41 22.08
C ASN A 192 -16.44 -8.47 22.55
N ASP A 193 -16.13 -8.48 23.85
CA ASP A 193 -15.13 -9.38 24.45
C ASP A 193 -15.49 -10.87 24.28
N PHE A 194 -16.76 -11.24 24.30
CA PHE A 194 -17.19 -12.61 24.09
C PHE A 194 -16.93 -13.07 22.65
N LYS A 195 -17.28 -12.24 21.65
CA LYS A 195 -16.98 -12.52 20.25
C LYS A 195 -15.48 -12.55 19.99
N LYS A 196 -14.72 -11.65 20.61
CA LYS A 196 -13.26 -11.63 20.56
C LYS A 196 -12.64 -12.95 21.05
N LEU A 197 -13.20 -13.55 22.08
CA LEU A 197 -12.77 -14.86 22.60
C LEU A 197 -13.04 -15.99 21.58
N ILE A 198 -14.21 -15.98 20.94
CA ILE A 198 -14.56 -16.95 19.89
C ILE A 198 -13.56 -16.88 18.72
N TYR A 199 -13.28 -15.69 18.21
CA TYR A 199 -12.31 -15.51 17.11
C TYR A 199 -10.88 -15.92 17.50
N LYS A 200 -10.47 -15.69 18.76
CA LYS A 200 -9.18 -16.18 19.27
C LYS A 200 -9.12 -17.70 19.36
N ALA A 201 -10.24 -18.35 19.67
CA ALA A 201 -10.31 -19.82 19.74
C ALA A 201 -10.20 -20.46 18.35
N THR A 202 -10.76 -19.84 17.30
CA THR A 202 -10.64 -20.31 15.91
C THR A 202 -9.21 -20.23 15.36
N LYS A 203 -8.32 -19.46 15.99
CA LYS A 203 -6.90 -19.41 15.62
C LYS A 203 -6.16 -20.73 15.90
N LYS A 204 -6.71 -21.62 16.72
CA LYS A 204 -6.08 -22.90 17.12
C LYS A 204 -6.42 -24.08 16.19
N ILE A 205 -7.16 -23.84 15.10
CA ILE A 205 -7.51 -24.83 14.09
C ILE A 205 -6.63 -24.66 12.84
#